data_db406a4b7415e07d1029f183c13f165f
#
_entry.id   db406a4b7415e07d1029f183c13f165f
#
_cell.length_a   1.000
_cell.length_b   1.000
_cell.length_c   1.000
_cell.angle_alpha   90.00
_cell.angle_beta   90.00
_cell.angle_gamma   90.00
#
_symmetry.space_group_name_H-M   'P 1'
#
loop_
_entity.id
_entity.type
_entity.pdbx_description
1 polymer ?
#
loop_
_entity_poly.entity_id
_entity_poly.type
_entity_poly.pdbx_seq_one_letter_code
_entity_poly.pdbx_strand_id
1 'polypeptide(L)' 'TRWGSCNHRTGAITLNTTLVRFPVAALEYVVVHELAHLKHADHGQEFWSLVATALPDHLERRRCLSAYTT' A
#
# COMPACT_ATOMS: atom_id res chain seq x y z
N THR A 1 -3.50 3.46 13.29
CA THR A 1 -4.10 2.26 12.72
C THR A 1 -3.41 1.90 11.42
N ARG A 2 -3.03 0.66 11.27
CA ARG A 2 -2.33 0.19 10.07
C ARG A 2 -3.32 -0.44 9.11
N TRP A 3 -3.16 -0.12 7.83
CA TRP A 3 -3.98 -0.71 6.79
C TRP A 3 -3.54 -2.13 6.47
N GLY A 4 -2.26 -2.41 6.67
CA GLY A 4 -1.70 -3.71 6.40
C GLY A 4 -0.27 -3.81 6.87
N SER A 5 0.32 -4.97 6.71
CA SER A 5 1.71 -5.19 7.07
C SER A 5 2.33 -6.21 6.11
N CYS A 6 3.66 -6.19 6.06
CA CYS A 6 4.43 -7.09 5.22
C CYS A 6 5.47 -7.79 6.09
N ASN A 7 5.53 -9.10 6.01
CA ASN A 7 6.55 -9.89 6.69
C ASN A 7 7.62 -10.28 5.68
N HIS A 8 8.79 -9.66 5.80
CA HIS A 8 9.89 -9.87 4.85
C HIS A 8 10.47 -11.28 4.91
N ARG A 9 10.34 -11.94 6.07
CA ARG A 9 10.86 -13.31 6.24
C ARG A 9 10.07 -14.33 5.46
N THR A 10 8.76 -14.22 5.49
CA THR A 10 7.87 -15.21 4.88
C THR A 10 7.26 -14.73 3.57
N GLY A 11 7.37 -13.44 3.26
CA GLY A 11 6.70 -12.85 2.11
C GLY A 11 5.21 -12.69 2.32
N ALA A 12 4.71 -12.89 3.53
CA ALA A 12 3.29 -12.79 3.82
C ALA A 12 2.85 -11.33 3.92
N ILE A 13 1.69 -11.04 3.36
CA ILE A 13 1.07 -9.73 3.41
C ILE A 13 -0.25 -9.85 4.16
N THR A 14 -0.43 -9.01 5.17
CA THR A 14 -1.66 -8.97 5.97
C THR A 14 -2.37 -7.66 5.72
N LEU A 15 -3.65 -7.70 5.42
CA LEU A 15 -4.47 -6.52 5.21
C LEU A 15 -5.53 -6.41 6.29
N ASN A 16 -5.81 -5.18 6.71
CA ASN A 16 -6.83 -4.92 7.70
C ASN A 16 -8.21 -5.21 7.08
N THR A 17 -9.03 -5.97 7.81
CA THR A 17 -10.35 -6.37 7.30
C THR A 17 -11.29 -5.18 7.08
N THR A 18 -11.06 -4.05 7.74
CA THR A 18 -11.89 -2.87 7.51
C THR A 18 -11.71 -2.29 6.11
N LEU A 19 -10.65 -2.68 5.40
CA LEU A 19 -10.41 -2.23 4.03
C LEU A 19 -11.48 -2.69 3.05
N VAL A 20 -12.27 -3.71 3.40
CA VAL A 20 -13.35 -4.19 2.52
C VAL A 20 -14.39 -3.11 2.26
N ARG A 21 -14.45 -2.07 3.09
CA ARG A 21 -15.37 -0.94 2.93
C ARG A 21 -14.80 0.16 2.04
N PHE A 22 -13.54 0.03 1.65
CA PHE A 22 -12.84 1.07 0.89
C PHE A 22 -13.03 0.86 -0.60
N PRO A 23 -12.92 1.93 -1.40
CA PRO A 23 -12.94 1.77 -2.87
C PRO A 23 -11.82 0.86 -3.34
N VAL A 24 -12.05 0.18 -4.46
CA VAL A 24 -11.05 -0.71 -5.04
C VAL A 24 -9.72 0.01 -5.30
N ALA A 25 -9.79 1.28 -5.72
CA ALA A 25 -8.58 2.06 -5.98
C ALA A 25 -7.70 2.18 -4.72
N ALA A 26 -8.33 2.38 -3.55
CA ALA A 26 -7.59 2.46 -2.30
C ALA A 26 -7.01 1.10 -1.91
N LEU A 27 -7.76 0.02 -2.13
CA LEU A 27 -7.28 -1.33 -1.85
C LEU A 27 -6.07 -1.66 -2.71
N GLU A 28 -6.10 -1.31 -3.98
CA GLU A 28 -4.98 -1.55 -4.88
C GLU A 28 -3.73 -0.81 -4.42
N TYR A 29 -3.90 0.42 -3.94
CA TYR A 29 -2.77 1.17 -3.40
C TYR A 29 -2.13 0.44 -2.21
N VAL A 30 -2.94 -0.03 -1.27
CA VAL A 30 -2.43 -0.72 -0.09
C VAL A 30 -1.70 -1.99 -0.48
N VAL A 31 -2.27 -2.78 -1.40
CA VAL A 31 -1.64 -4.01 -1.85
C VAL A 31 -0.29 -3.72 -2.51
N VAL A 32 -0.23 -2.74 -3.41
CA VAL A 32 1.02 -2.39 -4.09
C VAL A 32 2.04 -1.86 -3.09
N HIS A 33 1.60 -1.06 -2.12
CA HIS A 33 2.46 -0.53 -1.06
C HIS A 33 3.12 -1.67 -0.29
N GLU A 34 2.35 -2.67 0.12
CA GLU A 34 2.90 -3.79 0.87
C GLU A 34 3.77 -4.70 0.00
N LEU A 35 3.39 -4.92 -1.25
CA LEU A 35 4.22 -5.69 -2.17
C LEU A 35 5.56 -5.01 -2.42
N ALA A 36 5.58 -3.69 -2.51
CA ALA A 36 6.83 -2.95 -2.69
C ALA A 36 7.76 -3.12 -1.50
N HIS A 37 7.21 -3.30 -0.29
CA HIS A 37 8.02 -3.55 0.90
C HIS A 37 8.75 -4.89 0.85
N LEU A 38 8.31 -5.82 0.04
CA LEU A 38 9.04 -7.08 -0.12
C LEU A 38 10.42 -6.86 -0.75
N LYS A 39 10.58 -5.80 -1.56
CA LYS A 39 11.84 -5.46 -2.18
C LYS A 39 12.58 -4.35 -1.44
N HIS A 40 11.84 -3.40 -0.90
CA HIS A 40 12.41 -2.21 -0.27
C HIS A 40 11.78 -2.00 1.09
N ALA A 41 12.53 -2.27 2.15
CA ALA A 41 12.01 -2.20 3.52
C ALA A 41 11.70 -0.78 3.96
N ASP A 42 12.42 0.21 3.42
CA ASP A 42 12.21 1.60 3.79
C ASP A 42 11.43 2.34 2.68
N HIS A 43 10.92 3.52 3.01
CA HIS A 43 10.16 4.35 2.07
C HIS A 43 11.08 5.30 1.30
N GLY A 44 12.22 4.78 0.82
CA GLY A 44 13.16 5.58 0.05
C GLY A 44 12.72 5.78 -1.39
N GLN A 45 13.58 6.42 -2.16
CA GLN A 45 13.29 6.74 -3.55
C GLN A 45 13.00 5.49 -4.40
N GLU A 46 13.73 4.41 -4.16
CA GLU A 46 13.52 3.18 -4.92
C GLU A 46 12.16 2.56 -4.63
N PHE A 47 11.72 2.60 -3.37
CA PHE A 47 10.40 2.13 -2.99
C PHE A 47 9.32 2.90 -3.76
N TRP A 48 9.39 4.24 -3.72
CA TRP A 48 8.39 5.07 -4.38
C TRP A 48 8.44 4.97 -5.90
N SER A 49 9.63 4.73 -6.47
CA SER A 49 9.75 4.49 -7.90
C SER A 49 9.01 3.22 -8.31
N LEU A 50 9.14 2.18 -7.51
CA LEU A 50 8.43 0.91 -7.76
C LEU A 50 6.92 1.10 -7.67
N VAL A 51 6.45 1.80 -6.64
CA VAL A 51 5.04 2.09 -6.47
C VAL A 51 4.51 2.90 -7.66
N ALA A 52 5.25 3.92 -8.08
CA ALA A 52 4.85 4.77 -9.19
C ALA A 52 4.80 4.02 -10.52
N THR A 53 5.68 3.03 -10.70
CA THR A 53 5.67 2.21 -11.90
C THR A 53 4.41 1.35 -11.96
N ALA A 54 4.01 0.81 -10.84
CA ALA A 54 2.80 -0.02 -10.75
C ALA A 54 1.53 0.83 -10.77
N LEU A 55 1.55 1.96 -10.07
CA LEU A 55 0.40 2.87 -9.94
C LEU A 55 0.85 4.30 -10.16
N PRO A 56 0.80 4.80 -11.41
CA PRO A 56 1.19 6.19 -11.69
C PRO A 56 0.38 7.22 -10.91
N ASP A 57 -0.85 6.88 -10.53
CA ASP A 57 -1.74 7.77 -9.78
C ASP A 57 -1.71 7.48 -8.27
N HIS A 58 -0.61 6.95 -7.76
CA HIS A 58 -0.52 6.51 -6.36
C HIS A 58 -0.79 7.64 -5.35
N LEU A 59 -0.43 8.87 -5.69
CA LEU A 59 -0.67 10.01 -4.78
C LEU A 59 -2.16 10.28 -4.62
N GLU A 60 -2.93 10.17 -5.69
CA GLU A 60 -4.37 10.36 -5.62
C GLU A 60 -5.03 9.21 -4.85
N ARG A 61 -4.57 7.99 -5.06
CA ARG A 61 -5.08 6.84 -4.33
C ARG A 61 -4.79 6.95 -2.85
N ARG A 62 -3.59 7.41 -2.49
CA ARG A 62 -3.22 7.64 -1.11
C ARG A 62 -4.11 8.69 -0.47
N ARG A 63 -4.42 9.76 -1.20
CA ARG A 63 -5.29 10.82 -0.71
C ARG A 63 -6.70 10.29 -0.47
N CYS A 64 -7.20 9.47 -1.38
CA CYS A 64 -8.49 8.82 -1.25
C CYS A 64 -8.52 7.94 0.01
N LEU A 65 -7.48 7.14 0.21
CA LEU A 65 -7.39 6.27 1.38
C LEU A 65 -7.40 7.08 2.68
N SER A 66 -6.66 8.19 2.72
CA SER A 66 -6.61 9.06 3.90
C SER A 66 -7.99 9.60 4.27
N ALA A 67 -8.83 9.88 3.27
CA ALA A 67 -10.16 10.39 3.52
C ALA A 67 -11.04 9.38 4.28
N TYR A 68 -10.76 8.09 4.12
CA TYR A 68 -11.50 7.03 4.79
C TYR A 68 -10.92 6.65 6.15
N THR A 69 -9.73 7.11 6.47
CA THR A 69 -9.07 6.77 7.73
C THR A 69 -9.10 7.85 8.79
N THR A 70 -9.62 9.02 8.46
CA THR A 70 -9.71 10.13 9.41
C THR A 70 -10.88 10.03 10.38
#